data_88ae0be9c43e1275b9b39d9170af5749
#
_entry.id   88ae0be9c43e1275b9b39d9170af5749
#
_cell.length_a   1.000
_cell.length_b   1.000
_cell.length_c   1.000
_cell.angle_alpha   90.00
_cell.angle_beta   90.00
_cell.angle_gamma   90.00
#
_symmetry.space_group_name_H-M   'P 1'
#
loop_
_entity.id
_entity.type
_entity.pdbx_description
1 polymer ?
#
loop_
_entity_poly.entity_id
_entity_poly.type
_entity_poly.pdbx_seq_one_letter_code
_entity_poly.pdbx_strand_id
1 'polypeptide(L)'
;RYENPKVPEGINVTPEHPLKEFSQLLLGVVAVTVIIVVMLTLLAERIAQHIPFQMEVEIAGQYRGKLPVRTAVTDYLQGLADRLAVSQDLPADMRITVHYVDDATVNAFATLGGNVVFFRGLLEKLPDENALAMVMAHEIAHVRHRHPVMSLGRGVVIGLALAAVANFSGNDLAGRVLGEAGLLTVLGFTRQQEEEADQTALATLARQYGHVSGADTFFMLAKTLPHAGIKEKIPSLLSTHPATENRIEKLRRLAQQNGWAMNQPTRPLPESIQVQIKHRSDHESGNVSTHFLPR
;
A
#
# COMPACT_ATOMS: atom_id res chain seq x y z
N ARG A 1 30.44 77.94 -19.43
CA ARG A 1 30.03 76.59 -19.77
C ARG A 1 29.69 75.90 -18.45
N TYR A 2 28.45 75.49 -18.24
CA TYR A 2 28.02 74.71 -17.11
C TYR A 2 28.29 73.24 -17.42
N GLU A 3 29.18 72.55 -16.69
CA GLU A 3 29.37 71.10 -16.77
C GLU A 3 28.54 70.45 -15.70
N ASN A 4 27.63 69.55 -16.10
CA ASN A 4 26.88 68.74 -15.17
C ASN A 4 27.82 67.91 -14.31
N PRO A 5 27.65 67.86 -13.00
CA PRO A 5 28.43 66.99 -12.14
C PRO A 5 28.19 65.54 -12.56
N LYS A 6 29.27 64.76 -12.70
CA LYS A 6 29.17 63.30 -12.97
C LYS A 6 28.43 62.68 -11.84
N VAL A 7 27.29 62.00 -12.17
CA VAL A 7 26.54 61.22 -11.20
C VAL A 7 27.46 60.08 -10.77
N PRO A 8 27.74 59.89 -9.48
CA PRO A 8 28.55 58.75 -9.04
C PRO A 8 27.89 57.46 -9.44
N GLU A 9 28.57 56.63 -10.23
CA GLU A 9 28.14 55.29 -10.59
C GLU A 9 28.28 54.38 -9.36
N GLY A 10 27.27 53.54 -9.07
CA GLY A 10 27.34 52.51 -8.02
C GLY A 10 26.69 52.87 -6.68
N ILE A 11 25.93 54.00 -6.55
CA ILE A 11 25.28 54.39 -5.29
C ILE A 11 24.11 53.46 -4.92
N ASN A 12 23.51 52.76 -5.90
CA ASN A 12 22.35 51.90 -5.70
C ASN A 12 22.62 50.44 -6.09
N VAL A 13 23.89 50.02 -6.16
CA VAL A 13 24.26 48.63 -6.50
C VAL A 13 24.86 47.97 -5.26
N THR A 14 24.10 47.12 -4.60
CA THR A 14 24.68 46.24 -3.60
C THR A 14 25.60 45.23 -4.33
N PRO A 15 26.85 45.07 -3.91
CA PRO A 15 27.77 44.12 -4.57
C PRO A 15 27.40 42.67 -4.20
N GLU A 16 26.23 42.23 -4.66
CA GLU A 16 25.83 40.85 -4.47
C GLU A 16 26.08 40.02 -5.73
N HIS A 17 26.49 38.77 -5.52
CA HIS A 17 26.77 37.87 -6.63
C HIS A 17 25.44 37.36 -7.22
N PRO A 18 25.15 37.61 -8.53
CA PRO A 18 23.83 37.27 -9.13
C PRO A 18 23.46 35.79 -8.96
N LEU A 19 24.41 34.89 -8.96
CA LEU A 19 24.18 33.44 -8.73
C LEU A 19 23.79 33.13 -7.29
N LYS A 20 24.22 33.91 -6.31
CA LYS A 20 23.86 33.74 -4.90
C LYS A 20 22.39 34.17 -4.69
N GLU A 21 22.00 35.30 -5.21
CA GLU A 21 20.59 35.76 -5.15
C GLU A 21 19.66 34.79 -5.87
N PHE A 22 20.02 34.37 -7.08
CA PHE A 22 19.25 33.38 -7.83
C PHE A 22 19.12 32.06 -7.06
N SER A 23 20.19 31.56 -6.46
CA SER A 23 20.13 30.30 -5.69
C SER A 23 19.29 30.44 -4.42
N GLN A 24 19.32 31.58 -3.75
CA GLN A 24 18.48 31.85 -2.57
C GLN A 24 16.99 31.96 -2.94
N LEU A 25 16.67 32.66 -4.03
CA LEU A 25 15.30 32.76 -4.54
C LEU A 25 14.78 31.36 -4.97
N LEU A 26 15.58 30.62 -5.72
CA LEU A 26 15.23 29.25 -6.14
C LEU A 26 14.99 28.35 -4.92
N LEU A 27 15.89 28.37 -3.94
CA LEU A 27 15.73 27.62 -2.71
C LEU A 27 14.45 28.02 -1.95
N GLY A 28 14.16 29.32 -1.88
CA GLY A 28 12.95 29.86 -1.27
C GLY A 28 11.68 29.36 -1.97
N VAL A 29 11.65 29.41 -3.32
CA VAL A 29 10.51 28.91 -4.11
C VAL A 29 10.32 27.39 -3.91
N VAL A 30 11.41 26.62 -3.96
CA VAL A 30 11.35 25.18 -3.71
C VAL A 30 10.85 24.87 -2.30
N ALA A 31 11.35 25.57 -1.28
CA ALA A 31 10.90 25.38 0.11
C ALA A 31 9.41 25.67 0.28
N VAL A 32 8.92 26.80 -0.26
CA VAL A 32 7.50 27.16 -0.22
C VAL A 32 6.64 26.12 -0.96
N THR A 33 7.09 25.68 -2.14
CA THR A 33 6.38 24.65 -2.91
C THR A 33 6.28 23.34 -2.12
N VAL A 34 7.38 22.89 -1.51
CA VAL A 34 7.38 21.67 -0.67
C VAL A 34 6.42 21.83 0.51
N ILE A 35 6.43 22.97 1.20
CA ILE A 35 5.50 23.23 2.32
C ILE A 35 4.05 23.15 1.84
N ILE A 36 3.72 23.77 0.71
CA ILE A 36 2.36 23.74 0.15
C ILE A 36 1.95 22.31 -0.19
N VAL A 37 2.81 21.53 -0.87
CA VAL A 37 2.53 20.13 -1.22
C VAL A 37 2.31 19.29 0.03
N VAL A 38 3.14 19.45 1.07
CA VAL A 38 2.97 18.73 2.34
C VAL A 38 1.64 19.11 3.00
N MET A 39 1.31 20.41 3.10
CA MET A 39 0.05 20.85 3.68
C MET A 39 -1.16 20.30 2.92
N LEU A 40 -1.14 20.37 1.59
CA LEU A 40 -2.21 19.85 0.75
C LEU A 40 -2.35 18.32 0.88
N THR A 41 -1.24 17.61 1.01
CA THR A 41 -1.23 16.16 1.24
C THR A 41 -1.90 15.80 2.57
N LEU A 42 -1.52 16.46 3.66
CA LEU A 42 -2.14 16.26 4.98
C LEU A 42 -3.63 16.61 4.98
N LEU A 43 -3.99 17.70 4.29
CA LEU A 43 -5.38 18.10 4.13
C LEU A 43 -6.19 17.07 3.32
N ALA A 44 -5.63 16.59 2.22
CA ALA A 44 -6.25 15.56 1.38
C ALA A 44 -6.49 14.25 2.15
N GLU A 45 -5.53 13.80 2.95
CA GLU A 45 -5.69 12.63 3.84
C GLU A 45 -6.81 12.85 4.86
N ARG A 46 -6.89 14.05 5.46
CA ARG A 46 -7.97 14.40 6.40
C ARG A 46 -9.34 14.41 5.75
N ILE A 47 -9.46 14.99 4.58
CA ILE A 47 -10.72 15.02 3.81
C ILE A 47 -11.11 13.61 3.38
N ALA A 48 -10.16 12.82 2.90
CA ALA A 48 -10.38 11.46 2.43
C ALA A 48 -11.01 10.55 3.49
N GLN A 49 -10.65 10.70 4.76
CA GLN A 49 -11.26 9.95 5.87
C GLN A 49 -12.78 10.18 6.02
N HIS A 50 -13.27 11.33 5.58
CA HIS A 50 -14.69 11.71 5.70
C HIS A 50 -15.50 11.38 4.44
N ILE A 51 -14.86 10.86 3.38
CA ILE A 51 -15.56 10.40 2.19
C ILE A 51 -16.42 9.19 2.58
N PRO A 52 -17.73 9.14 2.28
CA PRO A 52 -18.58 7.98 2.55
C PRO A 52 -18.00 6.72 1.90
N PHE A 53 -18.04 5.58 2.61
CA PHE A 53 -17.50 4.32 2.08
C PHE A 53 -18.18 3.90 0.76
N GLN A 54 -19.46 4.24 0.59
CA GLN A 54 -20.19 3.99 -0.63
C GLN A 54 -19.55 4.65 -1.87
N MET A 55 -18.97 5.84 -1.72
CA MET A 55 -18.24 6.49 -2.82
C MET A 55 -16.97 5.72 -3.20
N GLU A 56 -16.27 5.11 -2.24
CA GLU A 56 -15.15 4.23 -2.57
C GLU A 56 -15.61 3.03 -3.39
N VAL A 57 -16.76 2.43 -3.03
CA VAL A 57 -17.36 1.30 -3.77
C VAL A 57 -17.69 1.72 -5.20
N GLU A 58 -18.24 2.91 -5.40
CA GLU A 58 -18.57 3.45 -6.72
C GLU A 58 -17.32 3.70 -7.57
N ILE A 59 -16.29 4.32 -6.98
CA ILE A 59 -15.00 4.55 -7.66
C ILE A 59 -14.37 3.19 -8.03
N ALA A 60 -14.30 2.25 -7.09
CA ALA A 60 -13.77 0.91 -7.34
C ALA A 60 -14.55 0.18 -8.43
N GLY A 61 -15.88 0.38 -8.49
CA GLY A 61 -16.76 -0.19 -9.50
C GLY A 61 -16.43 0.23 -10.93
N GLN A 62 -15.90 1.45 -11.13
CA GLN A 62 -15.50 1.95 -12.44
C GLN A 62 -14.24 1.25 -13.00
N TYR A 63 -13.40 0.73 -12.11
CA TYR A 63 -12.15 0.04 -12.45
C TYR A 63 -12.28 -1.49 -12.42
N ARG A 64 -13.51 -2.03 -12.31
CA ARG A 64 -13.75 -3.48 -12.35
C ARG A 64 -13.43 -4.01 -13.73
N GLY A 65 -12.18 -4.46 -13.92
CA GLY A 65 -11.83 -5.40 -14.98
C GLY A 65 -12.62 -6.71 -14.83
N LYS A 66 -12.42 -7.69 -15.71
CA LYS A 66 -13.03 -9.02 -15.55
C LYS A 66 -12.63 -9.59 -14.21
N LEU A 67 -13.58 -9.61 -13.27
CA LEU A 67 -13.37 -10.23 -11.95
C LEU A 67 -12.99 -11.70 -12.15
N PRO A 68 -12.03 -12.22 -11.38
CA PRO A 68 -11.68 -13.64 -11.42
C PRO A 68 -12.92 -14.51 -11.17
N VAL A 69 -12.96 -15.66 -11.82
CA VAL A 69 -14.03 -16.64 -11.62
C VAL A 69 -14.02 -17.09 -10.16
N ARG A 70 -15.22 -17.16 -9.55
CA ARG A 70 -15.38 -17.66 -8.19
C ARG A 70 -14.94 -19.12 -8.09
N THR A 71 -14.05 -19.41 -7.16
CA THR A 71 -13.44 -20.74 -6.94
C THR A 71 -13.62 -21.14 -5.47
N ALA A 72 -13.42 -22.42 -5.15
CA ALA A 72 -13.44 -22.86 -3.74
C ALA A 72 -12.39 -22.13 -2.88
N VAL A 73 -11.25 -21.74 -3.49
CA VAL A 73 -10.25 -20.88 -2.82
C VAL A 73 -10.84 -19.52 -2.49
N THR A 74 -11.53 -18.90 -3.44
CA THR A 74 -12.22 -17.60 -3.22
C THR A 74 -13.25 -17.71 -2.10
N ASP A 75 -14.07 -18.77 -2.10
CA ASP A 75 -15.10 -18.98 -1.09
C ASP A 75 -14.51 -19.20 0.31
N TYR A 76 -13.43 -19.95 0.40
CA TYR A 76 -12.68 -20.12 1.66
C TYR A 76 -12.10 -18.81 2.18
N LEU A 77 -11.42 -18.05 1.32
CA LEU A 77 -10.85 -16.76 1.67
C LEU A 77 -11.94 -15.76 2.09
N GLN A 78 -13.06 -15.72 1.38
CA GLN A 78 -14.20 -14.87 1.76
C GLN A 78 -14.76 -15.26 3.12
N GLY A 79 -14.96 -16.55 3.37
CA GLY A 79 -15.44 -17.02 4.67
C GLY A 79 -14.47 -16.71 5.82
N LEU A 80 -13.15 -16.74 5.56
CA LEU A 80 -12.15 -16.27 6.54
C LEU A 80 -12.24 -14.77 6.76
N ALA A 81 -12.35 -13.98 5.69
CA ALA A 81 -12.47 -12.53 5.77
C ALA A 81 -13.72 -12.11 6.54
N ASP A 82 -14.85 -12.77 6.30
CA ASP A 82 -16.12 -12.48 7.00
C ASP A 82 -15.99 -12.71 8.53
N ARG A 83 -15.33 -13.80 8.94
CA ARG A 83 -15.07 -14.07 10.38
C ARG A 83 -14.14 -13.03 10.99
N LEU A 84 -13.07 -12.65 10.28
CA LEU A 84 -12.09 -11.65 10.76
C LEU A 84 -12.71 -10.25 10.79
N ALA A 85 -13.56 -9.90 9.83
CA ALA A 85 -14.27 -8.62 9.82
C ALA A 85 -15.17 -8.46 11.06
N VAL A 86 -15.89 -9.53 11.47
CA VAL A 86 -16.65 -9.56 12.73
C VAL A 86 -15.71 -9.38 13.92
N SER A 87 -14.59 -10.10 13.95
CA SER A 87 -13.60 -10.01 15.04
C SER A 87 -12.91 -8.64 15.11
N GLN A 88 -12.88 -7.88 14.03
CA GLN A 88 -12.38 -6.51 13.97
C GLN A 88 -13.40 -5.44 14.33
N ASP A 89 -14.64 -5.78 14.58
CA ASP A 89 -15.76 -4.81 14.71
C ASP A 89 -15.82 -3.87 13.48
N LEU A 90 -15.77 -4.44 12.27
CA LEU A 90 -15.84 -3.66 11.05
C LEU A 90 -17.17 -2.90 10.98
N PRO A 91 -17.21 -1.59 10.67
CA PRO A 91 -18.44 -0.83 10.54
C PRO A 91 -19.44 -1.49 9.59
N ALA A 92 -20.73 -1.44 9.94
CA ALA A 92 -21.79 -2.18 9.23
C ALA A 92 -21.98 -1.75 7.76
N ASP A 93 -21.59 -0.53 7.42
CA ASP A 93 -21.57 0.01 6.05
C ASP A 93 -20.36 -0.43 5.24
N MET A 94 -19.33 -1.00 5.89
CA MET A 94 -18.15 -1.53 5.24
C MET A 94 -18.27 -3.03 5.00
N ARG A 95 -17.99 -3.45 3.78
CA ARG A 95 -17.97 -4.87 3.39
C ARG A 95 -16.65 -5.22 2.76
N ILE A 96 -16.15 -6.41 3.09
CA ILE A 96 -14.93 -6.94 2.47
C ILE A 96 -15.33 -7.86 1.32
N THR A 97 -14.74 -7.67 0.16
CA THR A 97 -14.85 -8.55 -1.01
C THR A 97 -13.49 -9.09 -1.35
N VAL A 98 -13.32 -10.41 -1.25
CA VAL A 98 -12.04 -11.04 -1.53
C VAL A 98 -11.96 -11.48 -2.98
N HIS A 99 -10.84 -11.16 -3.62
CA HIS A 99 -10.50 -11.59 -4.98
C HIS A 99 -9.27 -12.49 -4.92
N TYR A 100 -9.37 -13.68 -5.48
CA TYR A 100 -8.24 -14.58 -5.64
C TYR A 100 -7.69 -14.47 -7.07
N VAL A 101 -6.40 -14.22 -7.18
CA VAL A 101 -5.67 -14.16 -8.45
C VAL A 101 -4.73 -15.35 -8.53
N ASP A 102 -4.92 -16.17 -9.57
CA ASP A 102 -4.11 -17.34 -9.84
C ASP A 102 -2.81 -16.93 -10.54
N ASP A 103 -1.90 -16.37 -9.77
CA ASP A 103 -0.58 -15.90 -10.21
C ASP A 103 0.46 -16.22 -9.14
N ALA A 104 1.68 -16.53 -9.55
CA ALA A 104 2.78 -16.93 -8.67
C ALA A 104 3.35 -15.76 -7.84
N THR A 105 2.88 -14.55 -8.04
CA THR A 105 3.29 -13.37 -7.28
C THR A 105 3.01 -13.55 -5.79
N VAL A 106 4.00 -13.28 -4.94
CA VAL A 106 3.85 -13.33 -3.49
C VAL A 106 3.29 -11.99 -3.02
N ASN A 107 1.96 -11.83 -3.09
CA ASN A 107 1.31 -10.57 -2.75
C ASN A 107 -0.11 -10.75 -2.22
N ALA A 108 -0.55 -9.77 -1.40
CA ALA A 108 -1.93 -9.43 -1.09
C ALA A 108 -2.01 -7.92 -0.91
N PHE A 109 -3.16 -7.31 -1.15
CA PHE A 109 -3.37 -5.89 -0.88
C PHE A 109 -4.86 -5.54 -0.76
N ALA A 110 -5.14 -4.53 0.06
CA ALA A 110 -6.43 -3.89 0.13
C ALA A 110 -6.49 -2.70 -0.84
N THR A 111 -7.67 -2.48 -1.42
CA THR A 111 -7.95 -1.34 -2.28
C THR A 111 -9.31 -0.72 -1.95
N LEU A 112 -9.70 0.30 -2.69
CA LEU A 112 -10.94 1.05 -2.46
C LEU A 112 -12.18 0.15 -2.43
N GLY A 113 -13.18 0.56 -1.64
CA GLY A 113 -14.47 -0.10 -1.56
C GLY A 113 -14.44 -1.48 -0.90
N GLY A 114 -13.43 -1.75 -0.06
CA GLY A 114 -13.29 -3.00 0.70
C GLY A 114 -12.85 -4.20 -0.13
N ASN A 115 -12.29 -3.97 -1.31
CA ASN A 115 -11.74 -5.05 -2.13
C ASN A 115 -10.36 -5.46 -1.59
N VAL A 116 -10.18 -6.75 -1.36
CA VAL A 116 -8.91 -7.35 -0.90
C VAL A 116 -8.51 -8.43 -1.90
N VAL A 117 -7.29 -8.32 -2.41
CA VAL A 117 -6.76 -9.23 -3.43
C VAL A 117 -5.73 -10.15 -2.81
N PHE A 118 -5.84 -11.45 -3.06
CA PHE A 118 -4.87 -12.47 -2.65
C PHE A 118 -4.35 -13.21 -3.86
N PHE A 119 -3.04 -13.31 -3.95
CA PHE A 119 -2.36 -14.05 -5.01
C PHE A 119 -2.01 -15.47 -4.57
N ARG A 120 -2.04 -16.43 -5.53
CA ARG A 120 -1.67 -17.83 -5.29
C ARG A 120 -0.29 -17.96 -4.64
N GLY A 121 0.72 -17.26 -5.18
CA GLY A 121 2.09 -17.35 -4.69
C GLY A 121 2.25 -17.01 -3.21
N LEU A 122 1.42 -16.12 -2.63
CA LEU A 122 1.40 -15.88 -1.20
C LEU A 122 0.81 -17.08 -0.44
N LEU A 123 -0.32 -17.62 -0.92
CA LEU A 123 -0.98 -18.74 -0.25
C LEU A 123 -0.10 -19.99 -0.21
N GLU A 124 0.73 -20.23 -1.23
CA GLU A 124 1.71 -21.32 -1.29
C GLU A 124 2.82 -21.21 -0.23
N LYS A 125 3.10 -20.00 0.22
CA LYS A 125 4.17 -19.72 1.18
C LYS A 125 3.70 -19.73 2.63
N LEU A 126 2.40 -19.52 2.86
CA LEU A 126 1.86 -19.48 4.22
C LEU A 126 1.64 -20.92 4.75
N PRO A 127 2.17 -21.24 5.95
CA PRO A 127 2.15 -22.61 6.46
C PRO A 127 0.78 -23.06 7.00
N ASP A 128 -0.04 -22.11 7.47
CA ASP A 128 -1.27 -22.39 8.20
C ASP A 128 -2.31 -21.27 8.09
N GLU A 129 -3.54 -21.51 8.59
CA GLU A 129 -4.64 -20.55 8.59
C GLU A 129 -4.32 -19.33 9.47
N ASN A 130 -3.56 -19.48 10.55
CA ASN A 130 -3.27 -18.35 11.45
C ASN A 130 -2.34 -17.33 10.77
N ALA A 131 -1.32 -17.80 10.04
CA ALA A 131 -0.46 -16.92 9.25
C ALA A 131 -1.25 -16.23 8.13
N LEU A 132 -2.14 -16.96 7.43
CA LEU A 132 -3.04 -16.40 6.44
C LEU A 132 -4.01 -15.38 7.06
N ALA A 133 -4.57 -15.70 8.23
CA ALA A 133 -5.46 -14.83 8.96
C ALA A 133 -4.77 -13.53 9.41
N MET A 134 -3.48 -13.56 9.77
CA MET A 134 -2.72 -12.36 10.08
C MET A 134 -2.64 -11.42 8.88
N VAL A 135 -2.27 -11.94 7.70
CA VAL A 135 -2.23 -11.14 6.48
C VAL A 135 -3.62 -10.62 6.12
N MET A 136 -4.64 -11.48 6.15
CA MET A 136 -6.02 -11.09 5.85
C MET A 136 -6.53 -10.02 6.81
N ALA A 137 -6.28 -10.18 8.12
CA ALA A 137 -6.69 -9.21 9.13
C ALA A 137 -5.97 -7.86 8.96
N HIS A 138 -4.70 -7.88 8.51
CA HIS A 138 -3.92 -6.69 8.18
C HIS A 138 -4.54 -5.94 6.99
N GLU A 139 -4.90 -6.64 5.93
CA GLU A 139 -5.56 -6.01 4.77
C GLU A 139 -6.96 -5.47 5.13
N ILE A 140 -7.73 -6.20 5.95
CA ILE A 140 -9.02 -5.71 6.46
C ILE A 140 -8.82 -4.48 7.35
N ALA A 141 -7.75 -4.43 8.15
CA ALA A 141 -7.42 -3.28 8.98
C ALA A 141 -7.14 -2.02 8.13
N HIS A 142 -6.45 -2.16 7.00
CA HIS A 142 -6.28 -1.05 6.06
C HIS A 142 -7.63 -0.51 5.56
N VAL A 143 -8.58 -1.38 5.23
CA VAL A 143 -9.95 -0.96 4.85
C VAL A 143 -10.63 -0.25 6.02
N ARG A 144 -10.62 -0.85 7.21
CA ARG A 144 -11.23 -0.30 8.42
C ARG A 144 -10.73 1.10 8.75
N HIS A 145 -9.42 1.31 8.67
CA HIS A 145 -8.77 2.59 8.95
C HIS A 145 -8.79 3.55 7.74
N ARG A 146 -9.44 3.17 6.64
CA ARG A 146 -9.60 4.02 5.46
C ARG A 146 -8.27 4.35 4.77
N HIS A 147 -7.21 3.56 4.99
CA HIS A 147 -5.88 3.79 4.43
C HIS A 147 -5.86 3.85 2.90
N PRO A 148 -6.62 3.00 2.14
CA PRO A 148 -6.65 3.08 0.68
C PRO A 148 -7.12 4.44 0.14
N VAL A 149 -8.21 5.00 0.68
CA VAL A 149 -8.72 6.29 0.20
C VAL A 149 -7.83 7.45 0.63
N MET A 150 -7.20 7.38 1.82
CA MET A 150 -6.19 8.36 2.25
C MET A 150 -4.98 8.36 1.33
N SER A 151 -4.48 7.17 0.98
CA SER A 151 -3.36 7.01 0.05
C SER A 151 -3.71 7.52 -1.35
N LEU A 152 -4.93 7.28 -1.83
CA LEU A 152 -5.43 7.87 -3.08
C LEU A 152 -5.42 9.40 -3.02
N GLY A 153 -5.93 10.00 -1.94
CA GLY A 153 -5.93 11.45 -1.76
C GLY A 153 -4.52 12.04 -1.81
N ARG A 154 -3.57 11.40 -1.11
CA ARG A 154 -2.15 11.76 -1.18
C ARG A 154 -1.59 11.65 -2.59
N GLY A 155 -1.89 10.54 -3.27
CA GLY A 155 -1.45 10.27 -4.64
C GLY A 155 -1.92 11.32 -5.63
N VAL A 156 -3.16 11.77 -5.52
CA VAL A 156 -3.71 12.84 -6.38
C VAL A 156 -2.94 14.15 -6.17
N VAL A 157 -2.68 14.57 -4.94
CA VAL A 157 -1.94 15.81 -4.65
C VAL A 157 -0.52 15.73 -5.22
N ILE A 158 0.19 14.64 -4.96
CA ILE A 158 1.55 14.43 -5.47
C ILE A 158 1.56 14.40 -7.01
N GLY A 159 0.62 13.69 -7.62
CA GLY A 159 0.47 13.62 -9.07
C GLY A 159 0.25 14.99 -9.70
N LEU A 160 -0.62 15.83 -9.13
CA LEU A 160 -0.86 17.19 -9.59
C LEU A 160 0.39 18.08 -9.45
N ALA A 161 1.13 17.95 -8.32
CA ALA A 161 2.36 18.70 -8.12
C ALA A 161 3.43 18.32 -9.16
N LEU A 162 3.59 17.02 -9.43
CA LEU A 162 4.51 16.52 -10.45
C LEU A 162 4.08 16.94 -11.86
N ALA A 163 2.78 16.94 -12.16
CA ALA A 163 2.25 17.43 -13.42
C ALA A 163 2.54 18.91 -13.65
N ALA A 164 2.42 19.73 -12.60
CA ALA A 164 2.78 21.14 -12.67
C ALA A 164 4.26 21.32 -13.02
N VAL A 165 5.16 20.60 -12.34
CA VAL A 165 6.62 20.64 -12.62
C VAL A 165 6.92 20.13 -14.04
N ALA A 166 6.27 19.05 -14.49
CA ALA A 166 6.48 18.47 -15.81
C ALA A 166 6.07 19.43 -16.95
N ASN A 167 4.97 20.16 -16.78
CA ASN A 167 4.54 21.17 -17.75
C ASN A 167 5.57 22.30 -17.91
N PHE A 168 6.29 22.66 -16.85
CA PHE A 168 7.41 23.63 -16.93
C PHE A 168 8.65 23.05 -17.61
N SER A 169 8.86 21.75 -17.54
CA SER A 169 10.07 21.09 -18.08
C SER A 169 9.89 20.47 -19.47
N GLY A 170 8.68 20.47 -20.03
CA GLY A 170 8.37 19.90 -21.34
C GLY A 170 8.49 18.37 -21.44
N ASN A 171 8.57 17.68 -20.31
CA ASN A 171 8.67 16.23 -20.23
C ASN A 171 7.33 15.60 -19.80
N ASP A 172 6.97 14.46 -20.39
CA ASP A 172 5.78 13.65 -20.00
C ASP A 172 6.02 12.88 -18.68
N LEU A 173 6.52 13.59 -17.67
CA LEU A 173 6.76 13.02 -16.35
C LEU A 173 5.45 12.70 -15.62
N ALA A 174 4.43 13.55 -15.83
CA ALA A 174 3.11 13.38 -15.22
C ALA A 174 2.42 12.11 -15.72
N GLY A 175 2.45 11.84 -17.02
CA GLY A 175 1.89 10.61 -17.59
C GLY A 175 2.58 9.36 -17.08
N ARG A 176 3.88 9.42 -16.81
CA ARG A 176 4.64 8.29 -16.23
C ARG A 176 4.36 8.06 -14.75
N VAL A 177 4.16 9.13 -13.98
CA VAL A 177 3.87 9.03 -12.54
C VAL A 177 2.41 8.69 -12.27
N LEU A 178 1.50 9.15 -13.13
CA LEU A 178 0.06 8.85 -13.05
C LEU A 178 -0.31 7.55 -13.80
N GLY A 179 0.62 6.91 -14.51
CA GLY A 179 0.41 5.59 -15.10
C GLY A 179 0.15 4.52 -14.03
N GLU A 180 -0.45 3.39 -14.42
CA GLU A 180 -0.90 2.33 -13.49
C GLU A 180 0.19 1.89 -12.48
N ALA A 181 1.45 1.73 -12.93
CA ALA A 181 2.55 1.36 -12.04
C ALA A 181 2.95 2.49 -11.08
N GLY A 182 2.87 3.75 -11.50
CA GLY A 182 3.13 4.91 -10.66
C GLY A 182 2.04 5.09 -9.61
N LEU A 183 0.77 4.89 -9.98
CA LEU A 183 -0.36 4.96 -9.04
C LEU A 183 -0.23 3.92 -7.93
N LEU A 184 0.12 2.67 -8.24
CA LEU A 184 0.35 1.62 -7.24
C LEU A 184 1.52 1.95 -6.30
N THR A 185 2.60 2.55 -6.82
CA THR A 185 3.77 2.96 -6.01
C THR A 185 3.43 4.13 -5.08
N VAL A 186 2.58 5.06 -5.52
CA VAL A 186 2.14 6.22 -4.72
C VAL A 186 1.12 5.82 -3.66
N LEU A 187 0.38 4.72 -3.87
CA LEU A 187 -0.60 4.17 -2.93
C LEU A 187 0.01 3.39 -1.76
N GLY A 188 1.34 3.28 -1.65
CA GLY A 188 2.01 2.67 -0.49
C GLY A 188 1.58 3.34 0.83
N PHE A 189 1.46 2.53 1.89
CA PHE A 189 1.03 3.01 3.19
C PHE A 189 2.20 3.63 3.98
N THR A 190 1.89 4.58 4.87
CA THR A 190 2.88 5.17 5.76
C THR A 190 3.24 4.19 6.88
N ARG A 191 4.40 4.39 7.53
CA ARG A 191 4.82 3.56 8.68
C ARG A 191 3.78 3.56 9.80
N GLN A 192 3.10 4.68 10.02
CA GLN A 192 2.04 4.79 11.02
C GLN A 192 0.83 3.94 10.62
N GLN A 193 0.41 4.01 9.36
CA GLN A 193 -0.69 3.20 8.83
C GLN A 193 -0.39 1.70 8.90
N GLU A 194 0.86 1.30 8.63
CA GLU A 194 1.31 -0.08 8.80
C GLU A 194 1.24 -0.53 10.27
N GLU A 195 1.65 0.33 11.20
CA GLU A 195 1.61 0.03 12.63
C GLU A 195 0.15 -0.10 13.15
N GLU A 196 -0.74 0.78 12.72
CA GLU A 196 -2.18 0.72 13.03
C GLU A 196 -2.82 -0.57 12.48
N ALA A 197 -2.47 -0.96 11.27
CA ALA A 197 -2.94 -2.20 10.65
C ALA A 197 -2.39 -3.44 11.39
N ASP A 198 -1.11 -3.46 11.74
CA ASP A 198 -0.49 -4.53 12.52
C ASP A 198 -1.13 -4.73 13.89
N GLN A 199 -1.34 -3.64 14.63
CA GLN A 199 -1.97 -3.68 15.96
C GLN A 199 -3.40 -4.20 15.87
N THR A 200 -4.17 -3.72 14.90
CA THR A 200 -5.54 -4.16 14.65
C THR A 200 -5.59 -5.62 14.25
N ALA A 201 -4.71 -6.07 13.35
CA ALA A 201 -4.63 -7.45 12.92
C ALA A 201 -4.28 -8.40 14.07
N LEU A 202 -3.30 -8.03 14.89
CA LEU A 202 -2.90 -8.85 16.05
C LEU A 202 -4.04 -9.00 17.06
N ALA A 203 -4.74 -7.90 17.38
CA ALA A 203 -5.91 -7.93 18.25
C ALA A 203 -7.05 -8.78 17.66
N THR A 204 -7.21 -8.75 16.32
CA THR A 204 -8.19 -9.58 15.62
C THR A 204 -7.88 -11.07 15.77
N LEU A 205 -6.61 -11.48 15.61
CA LEU A 205 -6.20 -12.86 15.84
C LEU A 205 -6.49 -13.31 17.28
N ALA A 206 -6.14 -12.47 18.26
CA ALA A 206 -6.41 -12.76 19.67
C ALA A 206 -7.91 -12.98 19.93
N ARG A 207 -8.79 -12.19 19.34
CA ARG A 207 -10.25 -12.36 19.45
C ARG A 207 -10.76 -13.60 18.71
N GLN A 208 -10.21 -13.88 17.50
CA GLN A 208 -10.67 -14.96 16.65
C GLN A 208 -10.22 -16.35 17.14
N TYR A 209 -8.99 -16.45 17.64
CA TYR A 209 -8.35 -17.72 17.99
C TYR A 209 -8.06 -17.87 19.48
N GLY A 210 -8.17 -16.81 20.28
CA GLY A 210 -7.75 -16.79 21.69
C GLY A 210 -6.24 -16.69 21.91
N HIS A 211 -5.47 -16.62 20.82
CA HIS A 211 -4.01 -16.49 20.82
C HIS A 211 -3.54 -15.82 19.51
N VAL A 212 -2.25 -15.44 19.44
CA VAL A 212 -1.67 -14.79 18.27
C VAL A 212 -0.53 -15.59 17.62
N SER A 213 -0.50 -16.90 17.85
CA SER A 213 0.47 -17.81 17.21
C SER A 213 0.32 -17.75 15.69
N GLY A 214 1.44 -17.70 14.98
CA GLY A 214 1.48 -17.54 13.52
C GLY A 214 1.49 -16.08 13.04
N ALA A 215 1.27 -15.09 13.92
CA ALA A 215 1.21 -13.67 13.54
C ALA A 215 2.53 -13.13 12.97
N ASP A 216 3.69 -13.60 13.47
CA ASP A 216 5.00 -13.16 12.97
C ASP A 216 5.53 -14.03 11.82
N THR A 217 4.86 -15.13 11.50
CA THR A 217 5.30 -16.09 10.46
C THR A 217 5.45 -15.42 9.09
N PHE A 218 4.48 -14.59 8.70
CA PHE A 218 4.56 -13.85 7.46
C PHE A 218 5.80 -12.94 7.40
N PHE A 219 6.07 -12.18 8.46
CA PHE A 219 7.23 -11.28 8.52
C PHE A 219 8.56 -12.04 8.50
N MET A 220 8.60 -13.22 9.14
CA MET A 220 9.77 -14.08 9.11
C MET A 220 9.99 -14.67 7.71
N LEU A 221 8.92 -15.09 7.06
CA LEU A 221 8.96 -15.55 5.66
C LEU A 221 9.42 -14.42 4.72
N ALA A 222 8.87 -13.23 4.91
CA ALA A 222 9.20 -12.06 4.13
C ALA A 222 10.71 -11.74 4.10
N LYS A 223 11.43 -11.98 5.20
CA LYS A 223 12.90 -11.83 5.26
C LYS A 223 13.66 -12.85 4.42
N THR A 224 13.08 -14.00 4.16
CA THR A 224 13.71 -15.06 3.38
C THR A 224 13.44 -14.96 1.89
N LEU A 225 12.46 -14.14 1.50
CA LEU A 225 12.12 -13.94 0.10
C LEU A 225 13.16 -13.03 -0.58
N PRO A 226 13.61 -13.37 -1.80
CA PRO A 226 14.47 -12.49 -2.56
C PRO A 226 13.73 -11.15 -2.79
N HIS A 227 14.45 -10.04 -2.61
CA HIS A 227 13.90 -8.73 -2.92
C HIS A 227 13.61 -8.70 -4.42
N ALA A 228 12.34 -8.62 -4.77
CA ALA A 228 11.93 -8.50 -6.16
C ALA A 228 12.59 -7.26 -6.78
N GLY A 229 13.33 -7.45 -7.86
CA GLY A 229 13.95 -6.35 -8.57
C GLY A 229 12.90 -5.43 -9.20
N ILE A 230 13.27 -4.19 -9.47
CA ILE A 230 12.46 -3.10 -10.06
C ILE A 230 11.75 -3.49 -11.40
N LYS A 231 11.99 -4.72 -11.91
CA LYS A 231 11.46 -5.20 -13.20
C LYS A 231 10.12 -5.96 -13.10
N GLU A 232 9.59 -6.22 -11.93
CA GLU A 232 8.30 -6.91 -11.81
C GLU A 232 7.14 -5.93 -12.00
N LYS A 233 6.18 -6.32 -12.84
CA LYS A 233 4.99 -5.51 -13.19
C LYS A 233 4.05 -5.30 -12.00
N ILE A 234 4.11 -6.17 -10.99
CA ILE A 234 3.30 -6.10 -9.76
C ILE A 234 4.25 -6.00 -8.58
N PRO A 235 4.13 -4.96 -7.73
CA PRO A 235 4.93 -4.85 -6.51
C PRO A 235 4.74 -6.11 -5.65
N SER A 236 5.82 -6.64 -5.07
CA SER A 236 5.69 -7.69 -4.07
C SER A 236 5.08 -7.11 -2.77
N LEU A 237 4.46 -7.96 -1.95
CA LEU A 237 3.92 -7.57 -0.65
C LEU A 237 4.94 -6.79 0.20
N LEU A 238 6.23 -7.12 0.07
CA LEU A 238 7.32 -6.41 0.74
C LEU A 238 7.56 -4.99 0.23
N SER A 239 7.19 -4.71 -1.01
CA SER A 239 7.32 -3.35 -1.59
C SER A 239 6.21 -2.42 -1.10
N THR A 240 5.02 -2.96 -0.88
CA THR A 240 3.85 -2.23 -0.37
C THR A 240 3.81 -2.19 1.15
N HIS A 241 4.27 -3.27 1.82
CA HIS A 241 4.29 -3.45 3.27
C HIS A 241 5.67 -3.91 3.76
N PRO A 242 6.66 -3.00 3.90
CA PRO A 242 8.01 -3.38 4.29
C PRO A 242 8.06 -4.14 5.62
N ALA A 243 8.54 -5.38 5.60
CA ALA A 243 8.74 -6.21 6.78
C ALA A 243 10.03 -5.77 7.50
N THR A 244 9.92 -4.80 8.39
CA THR A 244 11.05 -4.33 9.19
C THR A 244 11.18 -5.10 10.49
N GLU A 245 12.42 -5.27 10.99
CA GLU A 245 12.69 -5.85 12.32
C GLU A 245 11.86 -5.17 13.41
N ASN A 246 11.77 -3.85 13.33
CA ASN A 246 11.01 -3.04 14.27
C ASN A 246 9.51 -3.42 14.32
N ARG A 247 8.89 -3.81 13.18
CA ARG A 247 7.48 -4.27 13.15
C ARG A 247 7.34 -5.60 13.91
N ILE A 248 8.24 -6.56 13.67
CA ILE A 248 8.24 -7.86 14.37
C ILE A 248 8.39 -7.67 15.88
N GLU A 249 9.36 -6.83 16.31
CA GLU A 249 9.56 -6.55 17.73
C GLU A 249 8.35 -5.86 18.37
N LYS A 250 7.71 -4.92 17.67
CA LYS A 250 6.50 -4.25 18.13
C LYS A 250 5.34 -5.24 18.30
N LEU A 251 5.12 -6.13 17.35
CA LEU A 251 4.09 -7.17 17.43
C LEU A 251 4.31 -8.09 18.63
N ARG A 252 5.55 -8.58 18.83
CA ARG A 252 5.91 -9.42 19.98
C ARG A 252 5.72 -8.70 21.30
N ARG A 253 6.14 -7.46 21.37
CA ARG A 253 5.95 -6.62 22.57
C ARG A 253 4.48 -6.39 22.88
N LEU A 254 3.66 -6.11 21.85
CA LEU A 254 2.23 -5.93 22.02
C LEU A 254 1.54 -7.21 22.48
N ALA A 255 1.92 -8.36 21.93
CA ALA A 255 1.44 -9.67 22.38
C ALA A 255 1.77 -9.91 23.86
N GLN A 256 3.01 -9.63 24.27
CA GLN A 256 3.45 -9.78 25.66
C GLN A 256 2.69 -8.83 26.59
N GLN A 257 2.53 -7.56 26.23
CA GLN A 257 1.81 -6.56 27.04
C GLN A 257 0.34 -6.93 27.28
N ASN A 258 -0.29 -7.59 26.30
CA ASN A 258 -1.69 -8.02 26.42
C ASN A 258 -1.87 -9.46 26.89
N GLY A 259 -0.78 -10.17 27.22
CA GLY A 259 -0.83 -11.56 27.65
C GLY A 259 -1.26 -12.55 26.56
N TRP A 260 -1.14 -12.18 25.28
CA TRP A 260 -1.52 -13.05 24.17
C TRP A 260 -0.42 -14.07 23.85
N ALA A 261 -0.78 -15.35 23.92
CA ALA A 261 0.15 -16.44 23.63
C ALA A 261 0.57 -16.47 22.17
N MET A 262 1.87 -16.69 21.89
CA MET A 262 2.45 -16.78 20.55
C MET A 262 2.91 -18.21 20.19
N ASN A 263 2.72 -19.17 21.06
CA ASN A 263 3.25 -20.55 20.93
C ASN A 263 2.18 -21.62 21.04
N GLN A 264 0.93 -21.28 20.77
CA GLN A 264 -0.17 -22.23 20.73
C GLN A 264 -0.20 -22.97 19.36
N PRO A 265 -0.79 -24.16 19.28
CA PRO A 265 -1.00 -24.85 18.02
C PRO A 265 -1.82 -23.98 17.04
N THR A 266 -1.36 -23.88 15.80
CA THR A 266 -2.04 -23.16 14.75
C THR A 266 -3.00 -24.09 13.99
N ARG A 267 -3.99 -23.53 13.32
CA ARG A 267 -4.96 -24.25 12.52
C ARG A 267 -4.40 -24.50 11.12
N PRO A 268 -4.34 -25.75 10.64
CA PRO A 268 -3.89 -26.03 9.28
C PRO A 268 -4.87 -25.46 8.25
N LEU A 269 -4.36 -25.12 7.06
CA LEU A 269 -5.22 -24.85 5.91
C LEU A 269 -5.98 -26.13 5.52
N PRO A 270 -7.26 -26.04 5.10
CA PRO A 270 -8.00 -27.19 4.62
C PRO A 270 -7.27 -27.93 3.47
N GLU A 271 -7.23 -29.24 3.51
CA GLU A 271 -6.53 -30.06 2.52
C GLU A 271 -7.04 -29.79 1.10
N SER A 272 -8.35 -29.61 0.92
CA SER A 272 -8.95 -29.26 -0.36
C SER A 272 -8.39 -27.97 -0.97
N ILE A 273 -8.09 -26.98 -0.10
CA ILE A 273 -7.51 -25.70 -0.52
C ILE A 273 -6.04 -25.86 -0.87
N GLN A 274 -5.28 -26.59 -0.04
CA GLN A 274 -3.87 -26.90 -0.31
C GLN A 274 -3.67 -27.63 -1.63
N VAL A 275 -4.52 -28.61 -1.93
CA VAL A 275 -4.48 -29.36 -3.19
C VAL A 275 -4.77 -28.45 -4.38
N GLN A 276 -5.77 -27.56 -4.29
CA GLN A 276 -6.11 -26.65 -5.39
C GLN A 276 -5.00 -25.64 -5.68
N ILE A 277 -4.35 -25.12 -4.63
CA ILE A 277 -3.22 -24.19 -4.76
C ILE A 277 -2.03 -24.92 -5.44
N LYS A 278 -1.67 -26.12 -4.98
CA LYS A 278 -0.53 -26.92 -5.51
C LYS A 278 -0.75 -27.42 -6.93
N HIS A 279 -1.95 -27.92 -7.25
CA HIS A 279 -2.26 -28.48 -8.57
C HIS A 279 -2.09 -27.46 -9.70
N ARG A 280 -2.26 -26.19 -9.41
CA ARG A 280 -2.08 -25.11 -10.40
C ARG A 280 -0.62 -24.70 -10.56
N SER A 281 0.20 -24.77 -9.51
CA SER A 281 1.64 -24.52 -9.62
C SER A 281 2.36 -25.57 -10.50
N ASP A 282 1.90 -26.83 -10.43
CA ASP A 282 2.48 -27.93 -11.23
C ASP A 282 2.13 -27.80 -12.72
N HIS A 283 0.97 -27.26 -13.06
CA HIS A 283 0.58 -26.99 -14.44
C HIS A 283 1.33 -25.80 -15.07
N GLU A 284 1.72 -24.79 -14.32
CA GLU A 284 2.54 -23.67 -14.82
C GLU A 284 4.00 -24.08 -15.04
N SER A 285 4.57 -24.89 -14.17
CA SER A 285 5.93 -25.42 -14.35
C SER A 285 6.07 -26.39 -15.54
N GLY A 286 4.95 -26.94 -16.02
CA GLY A 286 4.90 -27.83 -17.21
C GLY A 286 4.61 -27.11 -18.53
N ASN A 287 4.18 -25.85 -18.53
CA ASN A 287 3.74 -25.13 -19.73
C ASN A 287 4.31 -23.70 -19.77
N VAL A 288 5.61 -23.56 -20.05
CA VAL A 288 6.21 -22.30 -20.44
C VAL A 288 5.74 -21.97 -21.86
N SER A 289 4.53 -21.53 -22.01
CA SER A 289 3.98 -20.96 -23.25
C SER A 289 3.53 -19.53 -23.02
N THR A 290 4.41 -18.64 -23.45
CA THR A 290 4.14 -17.27 -23.89
C THR A 290 2.75 -17.12 -24.49
N HIS A 291 1.82 -16.47 -23.78
CA HIS A 291 0.72 -15.69 -24.38
C HIS A 291 -0.16 -15.08 -23.29
N PHE A 292 0.17 -13.85 -22.89
CA PHE A 292 -0.83 -12.86 -22.45
C PHE A 292 -0.19 -11.46 -22.50
N LEU A 293 -0.11 -10.90 -23.71
CA LEU A 293 -0.06 -9.45 -23.91
C LEU A 293 -1.04 -9.15 -25.03
N PRO A 294 -2.09 -8.36 -24.82
CA PRO A 294 -2.81 -7.74 -25.92
C PRO A 294 -1.92 -6.64 -26.53
N ARG A 295 -1.91 -6.59 -27.87
CA ARG A 295 -1.26 -5.58 -28.70
C ARG A 295 -1.92 -4.22 -28.52
#